data_97afd37c7ffae3aa26a2e3345413d451
#
_entry.id   97afd37c7ffae3aa26a2e3345413d451
#
_cell.length_a   1.000
_cell.length_b   1.000
_cell.length_c   1.000
_cell.angle_alpha   90.00
_cell.angle_beta   90.00
_cell.angle_gamma   90.00
#
_symmetry.space_group_name_H-M   'P 1'
#
loop_
_entity.id
_entity.type
_entity.pdbx_description
1 polymer ?
#
loop_
_entity_poly.entity_id
_entity_poly.type
_entity_poly.pdbx_seq_one_letter_code
_entity_poly.pdbx_strand_id
1 'polypeptide(L)'
;MATPTSDQSILGAIDRLAKEEHHLYEKKGEITEAEKERLKKINVELDQAWDLLRQRRAKREFGQNPDEAEVRPPRIVENYEN
;
A
#
# COMPACT_ATOMS: atom_id res chain seq x y z
N MET A 1 13.96 3.30 -12.14
CA MET A 1 13.47 3.88 -10.90
C MET A 1 13.39 2.81 -9.80
N ALA A 2 13.90 3.13 -8.65
CA ALA A 2 13.96 2.16 -7.57
C ALA A 2 12.57 1.92 -6.96
N THR A 3 12.18 0.66 -6.83
CA THR A 3 11.02 0.32 -6.02
C THR A 3 11.37 0.56 -4.56
N PRO A 4 10.38 0.91 -3.72
CA PRO A 4 10.65 1.03 -2.28
C PRO A 4 11.13 -0.30 -1.73
N THR A 5 12.38 -0.32 -1.23
CA THR A 5 12.98 -1.55 -0.71
C THR A 5 13.29 -1.45 0.78
N SER A 6 13.16 -0.26 1.37
CA SER A 6 13.36 -0.07 2.79
C SER A 6 12.03 0.17 3.48
N ASP A 7 11.97 -0.12 4.78
CA ASP A 7 10.78 0.15 5.58
C ASP A 7 10.41 1.63 5.51
N GLN A 8 11.40 2.53 5.55
CA GLN A 8 11.14 3.96 5.48
C GLN A 8 10.54 4.38 4.16
N SER A 9 11.02 3.81 3.04
CA SER A 9 10.46 4.11 1.72
C SER A 9 9.01 3.64 1.62
N ILE A 10 8.71 2.47 2.17
CA ILE A 10 7.37 1.91 2.16
C ILE A 10 6.45 2.77 3.02
N LEU A 11 6.89 3.16 4.21
CA LEU A 11 6.10 4.02 5.09
C LEU A 11 5.87 5.39 4.46
N GLY A 12 6.86 5.92 3.74
CA GLY A 12 6.70 7.18 3.00
C GLY A 12 5.65 7.07 1.90
N ALA A 13 5.63 5.95 1.18
CA ALA A 13 4.61 5.71 0.16
C ALA A 13 3.22 5.59 0.79
N ILE A 14 3.12 4.88 1.91
CA ILE A 14 1.86 4.75 2.64
C ILE A 14 1.36 6.13 3.07
N ASP A 15 2.24 6.97 3.59
CA ASP A 15 1.87 8.31 4.02
C ASP A 15 1.32 9.16 2.87
N ARG A 16 1.99 9.13 1.72
CA ARG A 16 1.54 9.86 0.54
C ARG A 16 0.18 9.37 0.06
N LEU A 17 0.01 8.06 0.00
CA LEU A 17 -1.26 7.46 -0.45
C LEU A 17 -2.38 7.78 0.54
N ALA A 18 -2.11 7.70 1.83
CA ALA A 18 -3.11 8.00 2.85
C ALA A 18 -3.55 9.47 2.79
N LYS A 19 -2.62 10.37 2.53
CA LYS A 19 -2.94 11.79 2.39
C LYS A 19 -3.80 12.06 1.15
N GLU A 20 -3.47 11.40 0.04
CA GLU A 20 -4.28 11.53 -1.17
C GLU A 20 -5.68 10.97 -0.96
N GLU A 21 -5.77 9.82 -0.30
CA GLU A 21 -7.05 9.20 0.04
C GLU A 21 -7.91 10.15 0.87
N HIS A 22 -7.31 10.72 1.91
CA HIS A 22 -8.01 11.65 2.80
C HIS A 22 -8.52 12.87 2.02
N HIS A 23 -7.68 13.42 1.15
CA HIS A 23 -8.05 14.57 0.31
C HIS A 23 -9.26 14.24 -0.58
N LEU A 24 -9.29 13.05 -1.16
CA LEU A 24 -10.41 12.64 -2.00
C LEU A 24 -11.69 12.42 -1.18
N TYR A 25 -11.57 11.88 0.01
CA TYR A 25 -12.73 11.69 0.88
C TYR A 25 -13.34 13.02 1.33
N GLU A 26 -12.54 14.07 1.43
CA GLU A 26 -13.04 15.39 1.81
C GLU A 26 -13.95 16.02 0.76
N LYS A 27 -13.88 15.54 -0.48
CA LYS A 27 -14.72 16.05 -1.56
C LYS A 27 -16.19 15.64 -1.45
N LYS A 28 -16.46 14.57 -0.73
CA LYS A 28 -17.81 14.06 -0.49
C LYS A 28 -18.57 13.87 -1.81
N GLY A 29 -19.74 14.53 -1.97
CA GLY A 29 -20.57 14.40 -3.16
C GLY A 29 -20.00 15.05 -4.42
N GLU A 30 -18.90 15.76 -4.32
CA GLU A 30 -18.27 16.43 -5.46
C GLU A 30 -17.20 15.57 -6.14
N ILE A 31 -17.02 14.34 -5.68
CA ILE A 31 -16.03 13.44 -6.25
C ILE A 31 -16.44 12.98 -7.64
N THR A 32 -15.51 13.04 -8.59
CA THR A 32 -15.75 12.59 -9.97
C THR A 32 -15.58 11.09 -10.09
N GLU A 33 -16.03 10.51 -11.22
CA GLU A 33 -15.83 9.09 -11.49
C GLU A 33 -14.35 8.74 -11.59
N ALA A 34 -13.54 9.62 -12.20
CA ALA A 34 -12.11 9.40 -12.27
C ALA A 34 -11.48 9.36 -10.88
N GLU A 35 -11.96 10.21 -9.99
CA GLU A 35 -11.47 10.25 -8.61
C GLU A 35 -11.91 9.02 -7.82
N LYS A 36 -13.10 8.50 -8.07
CA LYS A 36 -13.55 7.25 -7.46
C LYS A 36 -12.67 6.08 -7.88
N GLU A 37 -12.30 6.02 -9.16
CA GLU A 37 -11.38 5.01 -9.65
C GLU A 37 -10.00 5.16 -9.01
N ARG A 38 -9.55 6.40 -8.82
CA ARG A 38 -8.28 6.66 -8.14
C ARG A 38 -8.33 6.16 -6.70
N LEU A 39 -9.44 6.37 -5.99
CA LEU A 39 -9.61 5.86 -4.63
C LEU A 39 -9.48 4.35 -4.56
N LYS A 40 -10.08 3.63 -5.51
CA LYS A 40 -9.96 2.17 -5.57
C LYS A 40 -8.52 1.75 -5.71
N LYS A 41 -7.77 2.41 -6.59
CA LYS A 41 -6.35 2.12 -6.80
C LYS A 41 -5.53 2.41 -5.55
N ILE A 42 -5.81 3.53 -4.89
CA ILE A 42 -5.11 3.89 -3.65
C ILE A 42 -5.30 2.81 -2.59
N ASN A 43 -6.54 2.34 -2.43
CA ASN A 43 -6.84 1.29 -1.44
C ASN A 43 -6.06 0.01 -1.73
N VAL A 44 -5.96 -0.38 -3.00
CA VAL A 44 -5.18 -1.54 -3.40
C VAL A 44 -3.70 -1.32 -3.12
N GLU A 45 -3.17 -0.16 -3.50
CA GLU A 45 -1.76 0.17 -3.28
C GLU A 45 -1.40 0.22 -1.80
N LEU A 46 -2.32 0.73 -0.96
CA LEU A 46 -2.13 0.73 0.48
C LEU A 46 -2.07 -0.70 1.03
N ASP A 47 -2.99 -1.56 0.59
CA ASP A 47 -3.00 -2.96 1.02
C ASP A 47 -1.71 -3.66 0.62
N GLN A 48 -1.23 -3.40 -0.61
CA GLN A 48 0.02 -3.97 -1.09
C GLN A 48 1.23 -3.46 -0.30
N ALA A 49 1.24 -2.18 0.05
CA ALA A 49 2.34 -1.58 0.80
C ALA A 49 2.39 -2.13 2.23
N TRP A 50 1.24 -2.25 2.90
CA TRP A 50 1.18 -2.83 4.24
C TRP A 50 1.59 -4.30 4.23
N ASP A 51 1.14 -5.05 3.21
CA ASP A 51 1.54 -6.46 3.05
C ASP A 51 3.04 -6.59 2.89
N LEU A 52 3.65 -5.75 2.05
CA LEU A 52 5.09 -5.76 1.84
C LEU A 52 5.85 -5.49 3.14
N LEU A 53 5.36 -4.53 3.92
CA LEU A 53 5.97 -4.18 5.20
C LEU A 53 5.91 -5.36 6.17
N ARG A 54 4.77 -6.05 6.22
CA ARG A 54 4.61 -7.25 7.06
C ARG A 54 5.55 -8.36 6.63
N GLN A 55 5.69 -8.58 5.30
CA GLN A 55 6.63 -9.58 4.79
C GLN A 55 8.05 -9.28 5.21
N ARG A 56 8.46 -8.01 5.11
CA ARG A 56 9.82 -7.60 5.49
C ARG A 56 10.07 -7.85 6.97
N ARG A 57 9.09 -7.53 7.80
CA ARG A 57 9.19 -7.76 9.25
C ARG A 57 9.32 -9.25 9.56
N ALA A 58 8.49 -10.08 8.92
CA ALA A 58 8.53 -11.53 9.14
C ALA A 58 9.89 -12.09 8.74
N LYS A 59 10.44 -11.65 7.61
CA LYS A 59 11.74 -12.11 7.17
C LYS A 59 12.83 -11.78 8.18
N ARG A 60 12.81 -10.57 8.73
CA ARG A 60 13.79 -10.18 9.75
C ARG A 60 13.68 -11.07 11.00
N GLU A 61 12.44 -11.36 11.41
CA GLU A 61 12.21 -12.18 12.60
C GLU A 61 12.73 -13.60 12.45
N PHE A 62 12.75 -14.12 11.21
CA PHE A 62 13.23 -15.46 10.93
C PHE A 62 14.65 -15.49 10.38
N GLY A 63 15.38 -14.38 10.50
CA GLY A 63 16.77 -14.30 10.05
C GLY A 63 16.93 -14.31 8.54
N GLN A 64 15.86 -14.02 7.80
CA GLN A 64 15.92 -13.95 6.35
C GLN A 64 16.14 -12.51 5.89
N ASN A 65 16.52 -12.36 4.61
CA ASN A 65 16.76 -11.04 4.04
C ASN A 65 15.43 -10.34 3.74
N PRO A 66 15.11 -9.22 4.43
CA PRO A 66 13.86 -8.50 4.16
C PRO A 66 13.76 -7.98 2.72
N ASP A 67 14.88 -7.75 2.05
CA ASP A 67 14.86 -7.25 0.67
C ASP A 67 14.36 -8.28 -0.32
N GLU A 68 14.18 -9.52 0.09
CA GLU A 68 13.59 -10.56 -0.75
C GLU A 68 12.07 -10.52 -0.76
N ALA A 69 11.45 -9.70 0.09
CA ALA A 69 10.01 -9.52 0.09
C ALA A 69 9.55 -8.86 -1.22
N GLU A 70 8.42 -9.30 -1.73
CA GLU A 70 7.90 -8.83 -3.02
C GLU A 70 6.46 -8.33 -2.88
N VAL A 71 6.12 -7.35 -3.72
CA VAL A 71 4.75 -6.87 -3.81
C VAL A 71 3.86 -8.00 -4.33
N ARG A 72 2.79 -8.32 -3.59
CA ARG A 72 1.86 -9.37 -3.99
C ARG A 72 0.70 -8.78 -4.79
N PRO A 73 0.08 -9.61 -5.68
CA PRO A 73 -1.05 -9.13 -6.48
C PRO A 73 -2.22 -8.66 -5.61
N PRO A 74 -3.04 -7.72 -6.12
CA PRO A 74 -4.16 -7.17 -5.36
C PRO A 74 -5.11 -8.22 -4.79
N ARG A 75 -5.42 -9.26 -5.56
CA ARG A 75 -6.35 -10.30 -5.10
C ARG A 75 -5.87 -11.03 -3.86
N ILE A 76 -4.54 -11.10 -3.67
CA ILE A 76 -3.96 -11.78 -2.50
C ILE A 76 -4.07 -10.89 -1.27
N VAL A 77 -3.70 -9.61 -1.41
CA VAL A 77 -3.71 -8.69 -0.27
C VAL A 77 -5.13 -8.33 0.16
N GLU A 78 -6.07 -8.27 -0.79
CA GLU A 78 -7.46 -7.98 -0.49
C GLU A 78 -8.14 -9.10 0.28
N ASN A 79 -7.68 -10.32 0.12
CA ASN A 79 -8.25 -11.47 0.83
C ASN A 79 -7.91 -11.50 2.31
N TYR A 80 -6.97 -10.71 2.77
CA TYR A 80 -6.62 -10.64 4.18
C TYR A 80 -7.75 -10.06 5.04
N GLU A 81 -8.66 -9.33 4.43
CA GLU A 81 -9.73 -8.66 5.15
C GLU A 81 -10.99 -9.51 5.27
N ASN A 82 -10.98 -10.67 4.67
CA ASN A 82 -12.17 -11.54 4.64
C ASN A 82 -12.01 -12.74 5.59
#